data_188e93c396dc0d342a3e543b62227be6
#
_entry.id   188e93c396dc0d342a3e543b62227be6
#
_cell.length_a   1.000
_cell.length_b   1.000
_cell.length_c   1.000
_cell.angle_alpha   90.00
_cell.angle_beta   90.00
_cell.angle_gamma   90.00
#
_symmetry.space_group_name_H-M   'P 1'
#
loop_
_entity.id
_entity.type
_entity.pdbx_description
1 polymer ?
#
loop_
_entity_poly.entity_id
_entity_poly.type
_entity_poly.pdbx_seq_one_letter_code
_entity_poly.pdbx_strand_id
1 'polypeptide(L)'
;MSNKKKEFFLVRWFKRCFLGSRPELSTEEEEKIQTPMRAMVSNFTHRPLAMIGLVVFLAIFVFVMVGPRIWVLDLSEQDSTLTNLPPSSNMMDVPKALLDNGVKDISSGNTYGIGVDNKGEIYTWGHTRITDKIDVANIPDEVKTADLTQIAAGTDHIVAVDADGKVYVWGNTRLQQDKFSNDMKKAMDKGGEDWDIVQLEASNQFSAIVCSDGNLYLWGNGNMADIKLRSKYQGKIAKVALTDNEY
;
A
#
# COMPACT_ATOMS: atom_id res chain seq x y z
N MET A 1 -43.55 45.28 8.33
CA MET A 1 -42.11 45.08 8.06
C MET A 1 -41.96 43.78 7.28
N SER A 2 -41.72 43.91 5.98
CA SER A 2 -41.68 42.76 5.02
C SER A 2 -40.33 42.15 5.01
N ASN A 3 -40.22 40.89 5.42
CA ASN A 3 -39.00 40.11 5.45
C ASN A 3 -38.76 39.46 4.06
N LYS A 4 -38.16 40.19 3.12
CA LYS A 4 -37.73 39.63 1.82
C LYS A 4 -36.51 38.73 2.05
N LYS A 5 -36.76 37.41 2.16
CA LYS A 5 -35.68 36.39 2.07
C LYS A 5 -34.89 36.61 0.79
N LYS A 6 -33.61 36.89 0.87
CA LYS A 6 -32.66 36.89 -0.25
C LYS A 6 -32.59 35.47 -0.78
N GLU A 7 -33.32 35.16 -1.83
CA GLU A 7 -33.14 33.91 -2.54
C GLU A 7 -31.71 33.85 -3.10
N PHE A 8 -31.05 32.74 -2.88
CA PHE A 8 -29.69 32.51 -3.31
C PHE A 8 -29.58 32.66 -4.81
N PHE A 9 -28.59 33.35 -5.35
CA PHE A 9 -28.37 33.62 -6.77
C PHE A 9 -28.52 32.39 -7.65
N LEU A 10 -28.01 31.22 -7.20
CA LEU A 10 -28.14 29.93 -7.87
C LEU A 10 -29.60 29.43 -8.02
N VAL A 11 -30.45 29.66 -7.00
CA VAL A 11 -31.87 29.27 -7.01
C VAL A 11 -32.67 30.12 -8.00
N ARG A 12 -32.38 31.44 -8.05
CA ARG A 12 -32.98 32.36 -9.05
C ARG A 12 -32.54 32.01 -10.47
N TRP A 13 -31.25 31.66 -10.63
CA TRP A 13 -30.69 31.22 -11.89
C TRP A 13 -31.34 29.90 -12.36
N PHE A 14 -31.44 28.92 -11.44
CA PHE A 14 -32.07 27.61 -11.71
C PHE A 14 -33.55 27.72 -12.06
N LYS A 15 -34.34 28.55 -11.33
CA LYS A 15 -35.74 28.86 -11.65
C LYS A 15 -35.86 29.50 -13.03
N ARG A 16 -34.93 30.38 -13.42
CA ARG A 16 -34.92 31.04 -14.70
C ARG A 16 -34.59 30.11 -15.86
N CYS A 17 -33.71 29.12 -15.64
CA CYS A 17 -33.37 28.12 -16.65
C CYS A 17 -34.44 27.03 -16.84
N PHE A 18 -35.13 26.62 -15.76
CA PHE A 18 -36.08 25.50 -15.78
C PHE A 18 -37.56 25.90 -15.92
N LEU A 19 -37.95 27.09 -15.47
CA LEU A 19 -39.34 27.58 -15.50
C LEU A 19 -39.51 28.79 -16.41
N GLY A 20 -38.54 29.07 -17.29
CA GLY A 20 -38.48 30.27 -18.07
C GLY A 20 -39.64 30.45 -19.03
N SER A 21 -40.55 31.39 -18.70
CA SER A 21 -41.30 32.14 -19.71
C SER A 21 -40.30 33.00 -20.48
N ARG A 22 -40.16 32.77 -21.76
CA ARG A 22 -39.42 33.68 -22.66
C ARG A 22 -40.10 35.03 -22.63
N PRO A 23 -39.42 36.16 -22.33
CA PRO A 23 -39.96 37.44 -22.73
C PRO A 23 -39.98 37.43 -24.26
N GLU A 24 -41.15 37.64 -24.86
CA GLU A 24 -41.25 37.91 -26.27
C GLU A 24 -40.55 39.25 -26.51
N LEU A 25 -39.33 39.18 -27.02
CA LEU A 25 -38.62 40.36 -27.53
C LEU A 25 -39.32 40.84 -28.78
N SER A 26 -39.53 42.14 -28.87
CA SER A 26 -40.05 42.69 -30.10
C SER A 26 -39.06 42.51 -31.25
N THR A 27 -39.54 42.32 -32.45
CA THR A 27 -38.74 42.12 -33.67
C THR A 27 -37.68 43.20 -33.89
N GLU A 28 -37.86 44.40 -33.35
CA GLU A 28 -36.91 45.50 -33.39
C GLU A 28 -35.76 45.37 -32.39
N GLU A 29 -35.92 44.61 -31.30
CA GLU A 29 -34.86 44.31 -30.33
C GLU A 29 -34.01 43.12 -30.78
N GLU A 30 -34.56 42.17 -31.52
CA GLU A 30 -33.82 41.05 -32.11
C GLU A 30 -32.82 41.52 -33.20
N GLU A 31 -33.15 42.56 -33.98
CA GLU A 31 -32.24 43.11 -35.00
C GLU A 31 -31.06 43.88 -34.43
N LYS A 32 -31.16 44.40 -33.20
CA LYS A 32 -30.07 45.12 -32.52
C LYS A 32 -29.03 44.24 -31.83
N ILE A 33 -29.28 42.92 -31.73
CA ILE A 33 -28.37 41.99 -30.98
C ILE A 33 -27.46 41.22 -31.97
N GLN A 34 -27.05 41.82 -33.04
CA GLN A 34 -26.35 41.08 -34.10
C GLN A 34 -24.84 41.18 -34.06
N THR A 35 -24.22 40.65 -33.02
CA THR A 35 -22.96 39.94 -33.25
C THR A 35 -23.24 38.44 -33.19
N PRO A 36 -22.87 37.64 -34.21
CA PRO A 36 -23.17 36.19 -34.28
C PRO A 36 -22.76 35.45 -33.03
N MET A 37 -21.66 35.86 -32.41
CA MET A 37 -21.15 35.31 -31.12
C MET A 37 -22.14 35.54 -29.97
N ARG A 38 -22.74 36.73 -29.87
CA ARG A 38 -23.65 37.06 -28.77
C ARG A 38 -24.94 36.30 -28.83
N ALA A 39 -25.47 36.11 -30.05
CA ALA A 39 -26.67 35.28 -30.31
C ALA A 39 -26.36 33.79 -30.00
N MET A 40 -25.17 33.30 -30.38
CA MET A 40 -24.75 31.92 -30.11
C MET A 40 -24.62 31.66 -28.61
N VAL A 41 -23.91 32.52 -27.86
CA VAL A 41 -23.77 32.43 -26.43
C VAL A 41 -25.12 32.54 -25.70
N SER A 42 -26.00 33.48 -26.13
CA SER A 42 -27.33 33.64 -25.57
C SER A 42 -28.17 32.39 -25.77
N ASN A 43 -28.21 31.83 -26.99
CA ASN A 43 -28.95 30.61 -27.29
C ASN A 43 -28.39 29.39 -26.53
N PHE A 44 -27.09 29.31 -26.34
CA PHE A 44 -26.46 28.25 -25.60
C PHE A 44 -26.80 28.32 -24.08
N THR A 45 -26.70 29.50 -23.48
CA THR A 45 -26.96 29.71 -22.05
C THR A 45 -28.44 29.55 -21.67
N HIS A 46 -29.35 29.69 -22.64
CA HIS A 46 -30.78 29.48 -22.40
C HIS A 46 -31.24 28.02 -22.60
N ARG A 47 -30.34 27.13 -23.00
CA ARG A 47 -30.64 25.70 -23.11
C ARG A 47 -30.09 24.97 -21.86
N PRO A 48 -30.97 24.54 -20.93
CA PRO A 48 -30.50 23.94 -19.65
C PRO A 48 -29.67 22.68 -19.88
N LEU A 49 -30.04 21.86 -20.87
CA LEU A 49 -29.28 20.64 -21.19
C LEU A 49 -27.85 20.94 -21.66
N ALA A 50 -27.69 21.98 -22.48
CA ALA A 50 -26.36 22.40 -22.94
C ALA A 50 -25.50 22.96 -21.80
N MET A 51 -26.09 23.68 -20.86
CA MET A 51 -25.40 24.19 -19.68
C MET A 51 -25.01 23.08 -18.73
N ILE A 52 -25.85 22.07 -18.51
CA ILE A 52 -25.48 20.89 -17.73
C ILE A 52 -24.29 20.16 -18.38
N GLY A 53 -24.35 19.96 -19.71
CA GLY A 53 -23.24 19.34 -20.45
C GLY A 53 -21.94 20.13 -20.32
N LEU A 54 -21.99 21.47 -20.40
CA LEU A 54 -20.83 22.32 -20.20
C LEU A 54 -20.24 22.20 -18.78
N VAL A 55 -21.10 22.19 -17.76
CA VAL A 55 -20.64 22.06 -16.35
C VAL A 55 -19.99 20.70 -16.13
N VAL A 56 -20.60 19.62 -16.62
CA VAL A 56 -20.03 18.26 -16.54
C VAL A 56 -18.69 18.19 -17.28
N PHE A 57 -18.64 18.75 -18.49
CA PHE A 57 -17.39 18.80 -19.27
C PHE A 57 -16.27 19.55 -18.52
N LEU A 58 -16.57 20.73 -17.96
CA LEU A 58 -15.59 21.50 -17.19
C LEU A 58 -15.16 20.76 -15.90
N ALA A 59 -16.09 20.08 -15.24
CA ALA A 59 -15.76 19.28 -14.05
C ALA A 59 -14.80 18.13 -14.41
N ILE A 60 -15.08 17.40 -15.48
CA ILE A 60 -14.19 16.33 -15.97
C ILE A 60 -12.84 16.91 -16.41
N PHE A 61 -12.86 18.03 -17.14
CA PHE A 61 -11.63 18.69 -17.59
C PHE A 61 -10.73 19.11 -16.41
N VAL A 62 -11.33 19.74 -15.40
CA VAL A 62 -10.59 20.10 -14.17
C VAL A 62 -10.07 18.86 -13.45
N PHE A 63 -10.89 17.82 -13.34
CA PHE A 63 -10.48 16.56 -12.70
C PHE A 63 -9.31 15.91 -13.43
N VAL A 64 -9.31 15.86 -14.75
CA VAL A 64 -8.22 15.30 -15.57
C VAL A 64 -6.95 16.14 -15.48
N MET A 65 -7.07 17.47 -15.41
CA MET A 65 -5.90 18.35 -15.34
C MET A 65 -5.27 18.44 -13.94
N VAL A 66 -6.09 18.35 -12.90
CA VAL A 66 -5.66 18.54 -11.50
C VAL A 66 -5.47 17.21 -10.79
N GLY A 67 -6.28 16.21 -11.13
CA GLY A 67 -6.27 14.88 -10.51
C GLY A 67 -4.88 14.25 -10.44
N PRO A 68 -4.10 14.18 -11.54
CA PRO A 68 -2.75 13.60 -11.53
C PRO A 68 -1.73 14.35 -10.66
N ARG A 69 -2.02 15.62 -10.31
CA ARG A 69 -1.15 16.40 -9.41
C ARG A 69 -1.46 16.17 -7.93
N ILE A 70 -2.70 15.80 -7.62
CA ILE A 70 -3.14 15.50 -6.25
C ILE A 70 -2.98 14.01 -5.95
N TRP A 71 -3.27 13.17 -6.94
CA TRP A 71 -3.13 11.71 -6.90
C TRP A 71 -2.01 11.32 -7.86
N VAL A 72 -0.81 11.19 -7.35
CA VAL A 72 0.32 10.65 -8.12
C VAL A 72 0.09 9.14 -8.22
N LEU A 73 -0.47 8.70 -9.34
CA LEU A 73 -0.51 7.28 -9.71
C LEU A 73 0.81 6.97 -10.42
N ASP A 74 1.58 6.05 -9.85
CA ASP A 74 2.72 5.49 -10.54
C ASP A 74 2.22 4.53 -11.62
N LEU A 75 2.22 5.00 -12.87
CA LEU A 75 1.76 4.21 -14.02
C LEU A 75 2.77 3.15 -14.45
N SER A 76 3.96 3.14 -13.86
CA SER A 76 5.00 2.13 -14.10
C SER A 76 4.87 0.91 -13.19
N GLU A 77 4.10 1.01 -12.11
CA GLU A 77 3.83 -0.09 -11.20
C GLU A 77 2.83 -1.05 -11.84
N GLN A 78 3.34 -2.11 -12.43
CA GLN A 78 2.54 -3.24 -12.93
C GLN A 78 2.68 -4.39 -11.96
N ASP A 79 1.76 -4.50 -11.02
CA ASP A 79 1.67 -5.68 -10.17
C ASP A 79 0.88 -6.78 -10.90
N SER A 80 1.62 -7.67 -11.57
CA SER A 80 1.03 -8.80 -12.30
C SER A 80 0.38 -9.84 -11.38
N THR A 81 0.59 -9.76 -10.07
CA THR A 81 0.00 -10.67 -9.08
C THR A 81 -1.41 -10.25 -8.66
N LEU A 82 -1.75 -9.00 -8.89
CA LEU A 82 -3.07 -8.43 -8.59
C LEU A 82 -4.11 -8.66 -9.70
N THR A 83 -4.01 -9.76 -10.42
CA THR A 83 -5.00 -10.15 -11.43
C THR A 83 -6.30 -10.62 -10.76
N ASN A 84 -7.45 -10.17 -11.29
CA ASN A 84 -8.80 -10.51 -10.80
C ASN A 84 -9.20 -9.94 -9.43
N LEU A 85 -8.65 -8.80 -9.03
CA LEU A 85 -9.15 -8.08 -7.87
C LEU A 85 -10.54 -7.49 -8.13
N PRO A 86 -11.47 -7.57 -7.16
CA PRO A 86 -12.72 -6.85 -7.26
C PRO A 86 -12.46 -5.33 -7.29
N PRO A 87 -13.28 -4.56 -8.04
CA PRO A 87 -13.17 -3.10 -8.06
C PRO A 87 -13.23 -2.52 -6.66
N SER A 88 -12.37 -1.53 -6.37
CA SER A 88 -12.28 -0.84 -5.07
C SER A 88 -11.80 -1.69 -3.87
N SER A 89 -11.20 -2.85 -4.08
CA SER A 89 -10.53 -3.57 -2.99
C SER A 89 -9.17 -2.95 -2.69
N ASN A 90 -9.07 -2.29 -1.55
CA ASN A 90 -7.81 -1.76 -1.07
C ASN A 90 -7.10 -2.85 -0.24
N MET A 91 -6.43 -3.77 -0.94
CA MET A 91 -5.82 -4.96 -0.30
C MET A 91 -4.59 -4.63 0.55
N MET A 92 -3.99 -3.46 0.33
CA MET A 92 -2.76 -3.04 1.01
C MET A 92 -3.02 -2.11 2.20
N ASP A 93 -4.28 -1.91 2.60
CA ASP A 93 -4.58 -1.13 3.79
C ASP A 93 -4.09 -1.85 5.05
N VAL A 94 -3.29 -1.15 5.82
CA VAL A 94 -2.84 -1.63 7.14
C VAL A 94 -4.04 -1.75 8.07
N PRO A 95 -4.23 -2.88 8.77
CA PRO A 95 -5.35 -3.07 9.69
C PRO A 95 -5.41 -1.98 10.76
N LYS A 96 -6.58 -1.34 10.90
CA LYS A 96 -6.77 -0.29 11.91
C LYS A 96 -6.43 -0.76 13.32
N ALA A 97 -6.77 -2.01 13.66
CA ALA A 97 -6.49 -2.58 14.97
C ALA A 97 -4.99 -2.58 15.30
N LEU A 98 -4.13 -2.86 14.30
CA LEU A 98 -2.67 -2.77 14.47
C LEU A 98 -2.25 -1.33 14.77
N LEU A 99 -2.80 -0.34 14.07
CA LEU A 99 -2.48 1.08 14.29
C LEU A 99 -3.00 1.58 15.64
N ASP A 100 -4.21 1.21 16.02
CA ASP A 100 -4.87 1.65 17.27
C ASP A 100 -4.17 1.06 18.52
N ASN A 101 -3.64 -0.16 18.43
CA ASN A 101 -2.90 -0.82 19.51
C ASN A 101 -1.42 -0.40 19.58
N GLY A 102 -0.95 0.31 18.57
CA GLY A 102 0.46 0.68 18.39
C GLY A 102 1.29 -0.44 17.78
N VAL A 103 2.08 -0.09 16.79
CA VAL A 103 2.91 -1.03 16.03
C VAL A 103 4.21 -1.32 16.79
N LYS A 104 4.47 -2.58 17.13
CA LYS A 104 5.74 -3.05 17.69
C LYS A 104 6.76 -3.27 16.58
N ASP A 105 6.35 -3.99 15.52
CA ASP A 105 7.17 -4.19 14.32
C ASP A 105 6.26 -4.43 13.10
N ILE A 106 6.74 -4.10 11.91
CA ILE A 106 6.01 -4.20 10.65
C ILE A 106 6.96 -4.51 9.50
N SER A 107 6.53 -5.42 8.61
CA SER A 107 7.28 -5.76 7.42
C SER A 107 6.35 -6.02 6.24
N SER A 108 6.85 -5.84 5.03
CA SER A 108 6.10 -6.11 3.80
C SER A 108 6.84 -7.08 2.90
N GLY A 109 6.13 -8.09 2.43
CA GLY A 109 6.55 -8.93 1.32
C GLY A 109 6.17 -8.30 -0.03
N ASN A 110 6.15 -9.11 -1.07
CA ASN A 110 5.84 -8.63 -2.42
C ASN A 110 4.36 -8.23 -2.58
N THR A 111 3.42 -9.03 -2.04
CA THR A 111 1.97 -8.85 -2.24
C THR A 111 1.18 -8.77 -0.94
N TYR A 112 1.86 -8.82 0.19
CA TYR A 112 1.26 -8.85 1.52
C TYR A 112 2.09 -8.06 2.53
N GLY A 113 1.46 -7.71 3.63
CA GLY A 113 2.14 -7.14 4.78
C GLY A 113 1.86 -7.96 6.03
N ILE A 114 2.73 -7.83 7.01
CA ILE A 114 2.59 -8.43 8.33
C ILE A 114 3.06 -7.43 9.39
N GLY A 115 2.44 -7.43 10.54
CA GLY A 115 2.85 -6.61 11.67
C GLY A 115 2.44 -7.21 12.99
N VAL A 116 3.14 -6.81 14.04
CA VAL A 116 2.87 -7.14 15.43
C VAL A 116 2.57 -5.87 16.19
N ASP A 117 1.52 -5.89 16.98
CA ASP A 117 1.17 -4.78 17.85
C ASP A 117 1.89 -4.86 19.21
N ASN A 118 1.75 -3.81 20.03
CA ASN A 118 2.34 -3.76 21.36
C ASN A 118 1.71 -4.76 22.36
N LYS A 119 0.63 -5.47 21.97
CA LYS A 119 0.00 -6.51 22.77
C LYS A 119 0.46 -7.91 22.35
N GLY A 120 1.27 -8.02 21.28
CA GLY A 120 1.76 -9.28 20.72
C GLY A 120 0.79 -9.91 19.71
N GLU A 121 -0.30 -9.22 19.32
CA GLU A 121 -1.20 -9.71 18.28
C GLU A 121 -0.59 -9.53 16.89
N ILE A 122 -0.70 -10.56 16.05
CA ILE A 122 -0.12 -10.59 14.72
C ILE A 122 -1.21 -10.33 13.68
N TYR A 123 -0.95 -9.39 12.79
CA TYR A 123 -1.84 -8.99 11.71
C TYR A 123 -1.19 -9.26 10.36
N THR A 124 -1.96 -9.83 9.44
CA THR A 124 -1.57 -9.99 8.03
C THR A 124 -2.60 -9.31 7.15
N TRP A 125 -2.17 -8.69 6.07
CA TRP A 125 -3.04 -8.03 5.09
C TRP A 125 -2.47 -8.15 3.68
N GLY A 126 -3.25 -7.78 2.68
CA GLY A 126 -2.89 -7.91 1.28
C GLY A 126 -3.19 -9.29 0.72
N HIS A 127 -2.47 -9.69 -0.32
CA HIS A 127 -2.62 -10.99 -0.95
C HIS A 127 -1.68 -12.01 -0.30
N THR A 128 -2.14 -12.65 0.78
CA THR A 128 -1.36 -13.58 1.62
C THR A 128 -1.24 -14.99 1.02
N ARG A 129 -2.13 -15.34 0.09
CA ARG A 129 -2.17 -16.65 -0.53
C ARG A 129 -1.22 -16.70 -1.73
N ILE A 130 -0.02 -17.20 -1.52
CA ILE A 130 1.04 -17.28 -2.53
C ILE A 130 0.75 -18.35 -3.57
N THR A 131 0.26 -19.51 -3.10
CA THR A 131 -0.17 -20.63 -3.95
C THR A 131 -1.39 -21.30 -3.33
N ASP A 132 -1.99 -22.29 -4.04
CA ASP A 132 -3.10 -23.09 -3.50
C ASP A 132 -2.80 -23.79 -2.17
N LYS A 133 -1.51 -24.01 -1.86
CA LYS A 133 -1.04 -24.72 -0.68
C LYS A 133 -0.28 -23.85 0.33
N ILE A 134 0.09 -22.64 -0.07
CA ILE A 134 0.91 -21.74 0.74
C ILE A 134 0.14 -20.45 0.95
N ASP A 135 -0.21 -20.20 2.20
CA ASP A 135 -0.82 -18.96 2.66
C ASP A 135 -0.04 -18.49 3.89
N VAL A 136 0.59 -17.32 3.79
CA VAL A 136 1.38 -16.75 4.88
C VAL A 136 0.53 -16.27 6.05
N ALA A 137 -0.78 -16.12 5.85
CA ALA A 137 -1.73 -15.84 6.92
C ALA A 137 -1.98 -17.07 7.83
N ASN A 138 -1.59 -18.27 7.41
CA ASN A 138 -1.62 -19.47 8.26
C ASN A 138 -0.44 -19.44 9.25
N ILE A 139 -0.53 -18.58 10.25
CA ILE A 139 0.48 -18.41 11.28
C ILE A 139 0.50 -19.66 12.18
N PRO A 140 1.66 -20.31 12.39
CA PRO A 140 1.79 -21.43 13.31
C PRO A 140 1.38 -21.07 14.73
N ASP A 141 0.76 -22.00 15.46
CA ASP A 141 0.25 -21.74 16.82
C ASP A 141 1.39 -21.39 17.80
N GLU A 142 2.58 -21.94 17.62
CA GLU A 142 3.77 -21.58 18.41
C GLU A 142 4.18 -20.11 18.22
N VAL A 143 3.98 -19.55 17.02
CA VAL A 143 4.29 -18.14 16.70
C VAL A 143 3.26 -17.21 17.33
N LYS A 144 1.97 -17.60 17.32
CA LYS A 144 0.90 -16.80 17.93
C LYS A 144 1.05 -16.59 19.43
N THR A 145 1.77 -17.50 20.11
CA THR A 145 1.99 -17.46 21.56
C THR A 145 3.36 -16.90 21.96
N ALA A 146 4.22 -16.64 20.98
CA ALA A 146 5.57 -16.12 21.20
C ALA A 146 5.55 -14.59 21.39
N ASP A 147 6.44 -14.08 22.25
CA ASP A 147 6.67 -12.63 22.38
C ASP A 147 7.63 -12.16 21.27
N LEU A 148 7.07 -11.95 20.08
CA LEU A 148 7.86 -11.55 18.92
C LEU A 148 8.47 -10.16 19.09
N THR A 149 9.76 -10.04 18.81
CA THR A 149 10.52 -8.78 18.86
C THR A 149 10.78 -8.20 17.48
N GLN A 150 10.99 -9.06 16.48
CA GLN A 150 11.25 -8.67 15.10
C GLN A 150 10.50 -9.57 14.13
N ILE A 151 10.07 -9.00 13.01
CA ILE A 151 9.42 -9.70 11.90
C ILE A 151 10.03 -9.23 10.58
N ALA A 152 10.31 -10.17 9.66
CA ALA A 152 10.71 -9.87 8.30
C ALA A 152 9.93 -10.70 7.29
N ALA A 153 9.36 -10.06 6.30
CA ALA A 153 8.58 -10.67 5.24
C ALA A 153 9.39 -10.74 3.94
N GLY A 154 9.60 -11.95 3.44
CA GLY A 154 10.12 -12.19 2.11
C GLY A 154 9.01 -12.21 1.05
N THR A 155 9.32 -12.66 -0.17
CA THR A 155 8.32 -12.77 -1.24
C THR A 155 7.25 -13.80 -0.91
N ASP A 156 7.63 -14.94 -0.34
CA ASP A 156 6.74 -16.08 -0.14
C ASP A 156 6.90 -16.77 1.24
N HIS A 157 7.74 -16.22 2.11
CA HIS A 157 7.97 -16.71 3.46
C HIS A 157 8.11 -15.56 4.45
N ILE A 158 7.91 -15.85 5.71
CA ILE A 158 8.05 -14.90 6.81
C ILE A 158 9.04 -15.49 7.82
N VAL A 159 9.84 -14.62 8.40
CA VAL A 159 10.73 -14.93 9.50
C VAL A 159 10.38 -14.03 10.68
N ALA A 160 10.38 -14.57 11.87
CA ALA A 160 10.20 -13.82 13.11
C ALA A 160 11.17 -14.27 14.17
N VAL A 161 11.47 -13.38 15.11
CA VAL A 161 12.32 -13.64 16.27
C VAL A 161 11.56 -13.22 17.51
N ASP A 162 11.61 -14.07 18.55
CA ASP A 162 11.02 -13.75 19.85
C ASP A 162 12.07 -13.15 20.82
N ALA A 163 11.59 -12.79 22.01
CA ALA A 163 12.44 -12.19 23.06
C ALA A 163 13.53 -13.15 23.58
N ASP A 164 13.37 -14.45 23.41
CA ASP A 164 14.36 -15.47 23.77
C ASP A 164 15.37 -15.73 22.65
N GLY A 165 15.25 -15.04 21.51
CA GLY A 165 16.10 -15.20 20.33
C GLY A 165 15.76 -16.44 19.49
N LYS A 166 14.62 -17.09 19.72
CA LYS A 166 14.16 -18.19 18.88
C LYS A 166 13.66 -17.68 17.54
N VAL A 167 14.13 -18.31 16.47
CA VAL A 167 13.77 -17.96 15.09
C VAL A 167 12.66 -18.87 14.58
N TYR A 168 11.61 -18.25 14.05
CA TYR A 168 10.46 -18.92 13.43
C TYR A 168 10.45 -18.62 11.96
N VAL A 169 10.09 -19.62 11.15
CA VAL A 169 9.93 -19.46 9.68
C VAL A 169 8.67 -20.17 9.25
N TRP A 170 7.83 -19.49 8.47
CA TRP A 170 6.64 -20.10 7.86
C TRP A 170 6.36 -19.53 6.47
N GLY A 171 5.34 -20.07 5.79
CA GLY A 171 5.07 -19.80 4.39
C GLY A 171 5.73 -20.85 3.48
N ASN A 172 6.41 -20.43 2.42
CA ASN A 172 7.12 -21.35 1.53
C ASN A 172 8.47 -21.75 2.13
N THR A 173 8.64 -23.02 2.45
CA THR A 173 9.89 -23.59 2.97
C THR A 173 10.53 -24.59 2.00
N ARG A 174 9.97 -24.72 0.77
CA ARG A 174 10.43 -25.74 -0.19
C ARG A 174 11.85 -25.51 -0.71
N LEU A 175 12.35 -24.29 -0.63
CA LEU A 175 13.66 -23.88 -1.11
C LEU A 175 14.63 -23.63 0.07
N GLN A 176 14.45 -24.35 1.16
CA GLN A 176 15.32 -24.34 2.35
C GLN A 176 15.23 -23.06 3.19
N GLN A 177 14.17 -22.29 3.07
CA GLN A 177 13.95 -21.08 3.87
C GLN A 177 13.87 -21.39 5.40
N ASP A 178 13.56 -22.64 5.78
CA ASP A 178 13.54 -23.16 7.14
C ASP A 178 14.82 -23.92 7.56
N LYS A 179 15.84 -23.95 6.71
CA LYS A 179 17.07 -24.72 6.96
C LYS A 179 18.21 -23.82 7.40
N PHE A 180 18.43 -23.76 8.69
CA PHE A 180 19.54 -23.00 9.27
C PHE A 180 20.89 -23.70 9.06
N SER A 181 21.93 -22.91 8.83
CA SER A 181 23.29 -23.41 8.72
C SER A 181 23.78 -24.03 10.07
N ASN A 182 24.78 -24.89 10.00
CA ASN A 182 25.32 -25.49 11.23
C ASN A 182 25.94 -24.45 12.17
N ASP A 183 26.52 -23.39 11.63
CA ASP A 183 27.12 -22.32 12.43
C ASP A 183 26.07 -21.49 13.12
N MET A 184 24.96 -21.18 12.41
CA MET A 184 23.80 -20.52 12.98
C MET A 184 23.17 -21.35 14.11
N LYS A 185 22.96 -22.65 13.89
CA LYS A 185 22.44 -23.56 14.94
C LYS A 185 23.31 -23.57 16.19
N LYS A 186 24.65 -23.65 16.02
CA LYS A 186 25.57 -23.58 17.16
C LYS A 186 25.48 -22.25 17.91
N ALA A 187 25.31 -21.14 17.20
CA ALA A 187 25.13 -19.83 17.82
C ALA A 187 23.79 -19.75 18.58
N MET A 188 22.70 -20.25 17.98
CA MET A 188 21.41 -20.36 18.64
C MET A 188 21.48 -21.22 19.93
N ASP A 189 22.09 -22.40 19.83
CA ASP A 189 22.23 -23.31 20.97
C ASP A 189 23.11 -22.73 22.10
N LYS A 190 24.10 -21.92 21.75
CA LYS A 190 24.95 -21.24 22.70
C LYS A 190 24.24 -20.08 23.40
N GLY A 191 23.44 -19.36 22.68
CA GLY A 191 22.67 -18.20 23.17
C GLY A 191 23.57 -17.08 23.74
N GLY A 192 22.97 -16.21 24.55
CA GLY A 192 23.70 -15.14 25.24
C GLY A 192 24.16 -14.04 24.28
N GLU A 193 25.28 -13.38 24.59
CA GLU A 193 25.80 -12.24 23.79
C GLU A 193 26.16 -12.63 22.35
N ASP A 194 26.50 -13.91 22.10
CA ASP A 194 26.83 -14.40 20.76
C ASP A 194 25.56 -14.56 19.85
N TRP A 195 24.38 -14.54 20.47
CA TRP A 195 23.08 -14.65 19.75
C TRP A 195 22.14 -13.51 20.09
N ASP A 196 22.66 -12.32 20.31
CA ASP A 196 21.90 -11.09 20.48
C ASP A 196 21.56 -10.50 19.08
N ILE A 197 20.33 -10.69 18.62
CA ILE A 197 19.89 -10.35 17.27
C ILE A 197 19.55 -8.87 17.21
N VAL A 198 20.32 -8.11 16.43
CA VAL A 198 20.11 -6.67 16.23
C VAL A 198 19.35 -6.35 14.94
N GLN A 199 19.36 -7.25 13.96
CA GLN A 199 18.65 -7.05 12.70
C GLN A 199 18.20 -8.38 12.11
N LEU A 200 16.94 -8.43 11.66
CA LEU A 200 16.35 -9.51 10.90
C LEU A 200 15.89 -8.97 9.54
N GLU A 201 16.25 -9.68 8.47
CA GLU A 201 15.87 -9.35 7.10
C GLU A 201 15.41 -10.59 6.35
N ALA A 202 14.44 -10.44 5.47
CA ALA A 202 14.01 -11.46 4.53
C ALA A 202 13.86 -10.87 3.12
N SER A 203 14.22 -11.64 2.12
CA SER A 203 14.15 -11.26 0.73
C SER A 203 13.34 -12.29 -0.07
N ASN A 204 13.60 -12.44 -1.36
CA ASN A 204 12.83 -13.32 -2.23
C ASN A 204 12.77 -14.76 -1.67
N GLN A 205 13.90 -15.41 -1.50
CA GLN A 205 13.96 -16.82 -1.08
C GLN A 205 15.06 -17.10 -0.04
N PHE A 206 15.59 -16.07 0.58
CA PHE A 206 16.59 -16.20 1.63
C PHE A 206 16.42 -15.11 2.69
N SER A 207 17.05 -15.35 3.83
CA SER A 207 16.92 -14.48 5.01
C SER A 207 18.27 -14.29 5.67
N ALA A 208 18.38 -13.25 6.48
CA ALA A 208 19.58 -12.86 7.17
C ALA A 208 19.31 -12.41 8.61
N ILE A 209 20.25 -12.72 9.49
CA ILE A 209 20.31 -12.19 10.86
C ILE A 209 21.69 -11.58 11.07
N VAL A 210 21.72 -10.37 11.62
CA VAL A 210 22.92 -9.74 12.15
C VAL A 210 22.84 -9.75 13.67
N CYS A 211 23.89 -10.27 14.31
CA CYS A 211 24.03 -10.24 15.76
C CYS A 211 24.86 -9.05 16.23
N SER A 212 24.77 -8.70 17.51
CA SER A 212 25.48 -7.57 18.13
C SER A 212 27.01 -7.72 18.10
N ASP A 213 27.49 -8.95 18.04
CA ASP A 213 28.93 -9.28 17.86
C ASP A 213 29.43 -9.04 16.41
N GLY A 214 28.56 -8.59 15.51
CA GLY A 214 28.88 -8.32 14.10
C GLY A 214 28.93 -9.56 13.21
N ASN A 215 28.44 -10.70 13.67
CA ASN A 215 28.26 -11.89 12.85
C ASN A 215 26.98 -11.80 12.01
N LEU A 216 27.09 -12.24 10.76
CA LEU A 216 25.99 -12.34 9.81
C LEU A 216 25.71 -13.81 9.50
N TYR A 217 24.47 -14.21 9.69
CA TYR A 217 23.96 -15.53 9.34
C TYR A 217 22.98 -15.41 8.19
N LEU A 218 23.23 -16.16 7.12
CA LEU A 218 22.41 -16.22 5.91
C LEU A 218 21.89 -17.63 5.73
N TRP A 219 20.64 -17.78 5.31
CA TRP A 219 20.05 -19.09 4.98
C TRP A 219 18.93 -18.95 3.95
N GLY A 220 18.53 -20.06 3.35
CA GLY A 220 17.50 -20.14 2.31
C GLY A 220 18.00 -20.76 1.02
N ASN A 221 17.51 -20.30 -0.12
CA ASN A 221 17.85 -20.85 -1.42
C ASN A 221 19.24 -20.47 -1.91
N GLY A 222 20.22 -21.30 -1.63
CA GLY A 222 21.61 -21.09 -2.05
C GLY A 222 21.86 -21.12 -3.57
N ASN A 223 20.84 -21.41 -4.39
CA ASN A 223 20.94 -21.30 -5.85
C ASN A 223 20.65 -19.89 -6.35
N MET A 224 19.99 -19.08 -5.55
CA MET A 224 19.60 -17.71 -5.91
C MET A 224 20.59 -16.66 -5.40
N ALA A 225 21.27 -16.95 -4.28
CA ALA A 225 22.23 -16.03 -3.68
C ALA A 225 23.44 -16.80 -3.11
N ASP A 226 24.59 -16.14 -3.02
CA ASP A 226 25.73 -16.66 -2.25
C ASP A 226 25.43 -16.47 -0.75
N ILE A 227 24.86 -17.51 -0.11
CA ILE A 227 24.49 -17.50 1.30
C ILE A 227 25.67 -17.73 2.26
N LYS A 228 26.91 -17.55 1.77
CA LYS A 228 28.12 -17.70 2.59
C LYS A 228 28.94 -16.42 2.62
N LEU A 229 28.84 -15.71 3.74
CA LEU A 229 29.76 -14.62 4.00
C LEU A 229 31.21 -15.14 4.15
N ARG A 230 32.16 -14.48 3.50
CA ARG A 230 33.58 -14.79 3.69
C ARG A 230 33.98 -14.54 5.13
N SER A 231 34.67 -15.51 5.74
CA SER A 231 35.05 -15.49 7.18
C SER A 231 35.78 -14.22 7.64
N LYS A 232 36.49 -13.54 6.74
CA LYS A 232 37.19 -12.28 7.04
C LYS A 232 36.28 -11.10 7.41
N TYR A 233 34.99 -11.20 7.05
CA TYR A 233 33.98 -10.17 7.33
C TYR A 233 33.11 -10.50 8.54
N GLN A 234 33.09 -11.74 9.02
CA GLN A 234 32.39 -12.13 10.25
C GLN A 234 32.92 -11.32 11.44
N GLY A 235 32.05 -10.96 12.34
CA GLY A 235 32.35 -10.09 13.48
C GLY A 235 32.57 -8.61 13.12
N LYS A 236 32.15 -8.18 11.90
CA LYS A 236 32.39 -6.81 11.43
C LYS A 236 31.14 -6.18 10.75
N ILE A 237 30.05 -6.89 10.73
CA ILE A 237 28.83 -6.45 10.06
C ILE A 237 27.99 -5.64 11.05
N ALA A 238 27.67 -4.41 10.69
CA ALA A 238 26.79 -3.56 11.50
C ALA A 238 25.33 -3.62 11.00
N LYS A 239 25.15 -3.77 9.70
CA LYS A 239 23.81 -3.85 9.05
C LYS A 239 23.90 -4.65 7.76
N VAL A 240 22.78 -5.21 7.37
CA VAL A 240 22.59 -5.89 6.08
C VAL A 240 21.34 -5.32 5.40
N ALA A 241 21.34 -5.29 4.11
CA ALA A 241 20.15 -5.09 3.28
C ALA A 241 20.13 -6.18 2.22
N LEU A 242 18.99 -6.82 2.05
CA LEU A 242 18.83 -7.90 1.10
C LEU A 242 18.13 -7.37 -0.16
N THR A 243 18.61 -7.79 -1.31
CA THR A 243 17.89 -7.68 -2.58
C THR A 243 17.35 -9.05 -2.98
N ASP A 244 16.74 -9.17 -4.14
CA ASP A 244 16.19 -10.45 -4.61
C ASP A 244 17.26 -11.56 -4.73
N ASN A 245 18.50 -11.19 -5.03
CA ASN A 245 19.59 -12.14 -5.33
C ASN A 245 20.92 -11.84 -4.62
N GLU A 246 20.99 -10.74 -3.83
CA GLU A 246 22.25 -10.26 -3.22
C GLU A 246 22.02 -9.74 -1.79
N TYR A 247 23.09 -9.64 -1.02
CA TYR A 247 23.15 -9.02 0.32
C TYR A 247 24.31 -8.02 0.42
#